data_7db1c1cd88e72f949751d8a05dd83275
#
_entry.id   7db1c1cd88e72f949751d8a05dd83275
#
_cell.length_a   1.000
_cell.length_b   1.000
_cell.length_c   1.000
_cell.angle_alpha   90.00
_cell.angle_beta   90.00
_cell.angle_gamma   90.00
#
_symmetry.space_group_name_H-M   'P 1'
#
loop_
_entity.id
_entity.type
_entity.pdbx_description
1 polymer ?
#
loop_
_entity_poly.entity_id
_entity_poly.type
_entity_poly.pdbx_seq_one_letter_code
_entity_poly.pdbx_strand_id
1 'polypeptide(L)'
;MTTSLRSTLDFLLYDWLQAGSLTARARFADHSRETFDAVLDTCERIAREKYAPFNRVVDTQEPQFDGEKVILPQCTYDARKAFADSGMLSAAQDYEMGGMQLPYVVESAAGSFFACASISIGSNLLTTGNANAILVHGTPMQQQVFAAN
;
A
#
# COMPACT_ATOMS: atom_id res chain seq x y z
N MET A 1 16.11 -20.43 -13.92
CA MET A 1 16.22 -19.09 -13.35
C MET A 1 14.88 -18.77 -12.69
N THR A 2 14.85 -18.57 -11.40
CA THR A 2 13.62 -18.16 -10.72
C THR A 2 13.46 -16.65 -10.92
N THR A 3 12.49 -16.25 -11.73
CA THR A 3 12.16 -14.84 -11.93
C THR A 3 11.70 -14.25 -10.60
N SER A 4 12.28 -13.14 -10.13
CA SER A 4 11.84 -12.48 -8.91
C SER A 4 10.48 -11.81 -9.13
N LEU A 5 9.68 -11.62 -8.06
CA LEU A 5 8.44 -10.85 -8.15
C LEU A 5 8.72 -9.46 -8.72
N ARG A 6 9.80 -8.79 -8.27
CA ARG A 6 10.20 -7.49 -8.75
C ARG A 6 10.41 -7.45 -10.26
N SER A 7 11.18 -8.37 -10.82
CA SER A 7 11.41 -8.40 -12.27
C SER A 7 10.14 -8.68 -13.08
N THR A 8 9.20 -9.45 -12.53
CA THR A 8 7.88 -9.64 -13.14
C THR A 8 7.07 -8.35 -13.15
N LEU A 9 7.05 -7.63 -12.01
CA LEU A 9 6.35 -6.36 -11.91
C LEU A 9 6.97 -5.28 -12.80
N ASP A 10 8.30 -5.22 -12.90
CA ASP A 10 9.00 -4.30 -13.80
C ASP A 10 8.60 -4.54 -15.27
N PHE A 11 8.60 -5.80 -15.71
CA PHE A 11 8.13 -6.17 -17.04
C PHE A 11 6.66 -5.76 -17.26
N LEU A 12 5.77 -6.09 -16.32
CA LEU A 12 4.35 -5.74 -16.43
C LEU A 12 4.12 -4.23 -16.47
N LEU A 13 4.79 -3.47 -15.61
CA LEU A 13 4.62 -2.03 -15.53
C LEU A 13 5.20 -1.30 -16.75
N TYR A 14 6.42 -1.63 -17.15
CA TYR A 14 7.16 -0.82 -18.09
C TYR A 14 7.15 -1.34 -19.51
N ASP A 15 7.25 -2.65 -19.70
CA ASP A 15 7.28 -3.23 -21.05
C ASP A 15 5.88 -3.50 -21.60
N TRP A 16 4.97 -3.99 -20.76
CA TRP A 16 3.62 -4.33 -21.21
C TRP A 16 2.63 -3.17 -21.06
N LEU A 17 2.46 -2.63 -19.84
CA LEU A 17 1.48 -1.56 -19.56
C LEU A 17 1.99 -0.17 -19.91
N GLN A 18 3.31 -0.01 -20.14
CA GLN A 18 3.94 1.27 -20.44
C GLN A 18 3.57 2.37 -19.43
N ALA A 19 3.57 2.02 -18.13
CA ALA A 19 3.15 2.90 -17.04
C ALA A 19 3.92 4.24 -17.00
N GLY A 20 5.14 4.28 -17.54
CA GLY A 20 5.91 5.52 -17.72
C GLY A 20 5.18 6.57 -18.56
N SER A 21 4.30 6.17 -19.50
CA SER A 21 3.53 7.10 -20.31
C SER A 21 2.49 7.91 -19.52
N LEU A 22 2.13 7.45 -18.33
CA LEU A 22 1.19 8.15 -17.44
C LEU A 22 1.73 9.50 -16.95
N THR A 23 3.05 9.67 -16.90
CA THR A 23 3.68 10.95 -16.48
C THR A 23 3.42 12.10 -17.47
N ALA A 24 2.96 11.80 -18.69
CA ALA A 24 2.49 12.83 -19.62
C ALA A 24 1.13 13.43 -19.22
N ARG A 25 0.40 12.83 -18.29
CA ARG A 25 -0.87 13.39 -17.78
C ARG A 25 -0.59 14.38 -16.66
N ALA A 26 -1.30 15.50 -16.65
CA ALA A 26 -1.11 16.58 -15.66
C ALA A 26 -1.13 16.07 -14.20
N ARG A 27 -2.04 15.11 -13.87
CA ARG A 27 -2.13 14.51 -12.53
C ARG A 27 -0.83 13.83 -12.08
N PHE A 28 -0.05 13.29 -12.99
CA PHE A 28 1.13 12.49 -12.70
C PHE A 28 2.44 13.13 -13.19
N ALA A 29 2.39 14.41 -13.56
CA ALA A 29 3.54 15.11 -14.16
C ALA A 29 4.74 15.25 -13.21
N ASP A 30 4.51 15.22 -11.90
CA ASP A 30 5.57 15.28 -10.87
C ASP A 30 6.26 13.93 -10.65
N HIS A 31 5.76 12.87 -11.27
CA HIS A 31 6.35 11.54 -11.20
C HIS A 31 7.30 11.27 -12.37
N SER A 32 8.17 10.31 -12.14
CA SER A 32 9.06 9.72 -13.15
C SER A 32 9.16 8.22 -12.92
N ARG A 33 9.84 7.51 -13.81
CA ARG A 33 10.14 6.10 -13.60
C ARG A 33 10.95 5.89 -12.31
N GLU A 34 11.89 6.78 -12.03
CA GLU A 34 12.72 6.70 -10.84
C GLU A 34 11.89 6.85 -9.56
N THR A 35 10.86 7.72 -9.56
CA THR A 35 9.96 7.83 -8.41
C THR A 35 9.11 6.58 -8.23
N PHE A 36 8.64 5.96 -9.30
CA PHE A 36 7.92 4.68 -9.24
C PHE A 36 8.81 3.56 -8.70
N ASP A 37 10.04 3.46 -9.21
CA ASP A 37 11.02 2.47 -8.77
C ASP A 37 11.35 2.66 -7.28
N ALA A 38 11.52 3.89 -6.80
CA ALA A 38 11.78 4.18 -5.38
C ALA A 38 10.61 3.74 -4.47
N VAL A 39 9.37 3.89 -4.91
CA VAL A 39 8.19 3.37 -4.19
C VAL A 39 8.22 1.85 -4.15
N LEU A 40 8.47 1.18 -5.28
CA LEU A 40 8.54 -0.28 -5.35
C LEU A 40 9.67 -0.82 -4.47
N ASP A 41 10.86 -0.22 -4.49
CA ASP A 41 12.00 -0.61 -3.66
C ASP A 41 11.69 -0.48 -2.17
N THR A 42 11.03 0.60 -1.78
CA THR A 42 10.62 0.85 -0.40
C THR A 42 9.60 -0.20 0.06
N CYS A 43 8.58 -0.48 -0.76
CA CYS A 43 7.54 -1.45 -0.44
C CYS A 43 8.09 -2.88 -0.39
N GLU A 44 8.96 -3.26 -1.34
CA GLU A 44 9.63 -4.56 -1.34
C GLU A 44 10.47 -4.74 -0.07
N ARG A 45 11.24 -3.73 0.33
CA ARG A 45 12.05 -3.76 1.54
C ARG A 45 11.19 -3.91 2.80
N ILE A 46 10.12 -3.12 2.94
CA ILE A 46 9.20 -3.21 4.09
C ILE A 46 8.54 -4.58 4.12
N ALA A 47 8.05 -5.08 3.01
CA ALA A 47 7.42 -6.40 2.91
C ALA A 47 8.39 -7.52 3.34
N ARG A 48 9.63 -7.47 2.86
CA ARG A 48 10.68 -8.44 3.22
C ARG A 48 11.07 -8.38 4.69
N GLU A 49 11.16 -7.18 5.28
CA GLU A 49 11.70 -7.00 6.63
C GLU A 49 10.64 -7.03 7.73
N LYS A 50 9.41 -6.60 7.43
CA LYS A 50 8.34 -6.41 8.41
C LYS A 50 7.16 -7.36 8.27
N TYR A 51 7.00 -8.01 7.11
CA TYR A 51 5.88 -8.90 6.83
C TYR A 51 6.33 -10.36 6.72
N ALA A 52 7.22 -10.67 5.78
CA ALA A 52 7.60 -12.03 5.46
C ALA A 52 8.14 -12.83 6.67
N PRO A 53 8.99 -12.27 7.57
CA PRO A 53 9.52 -13.02 8.70
C PRO A 53 8.45 -13.42 9.72
N PHE A 54 7.33 -12.68 9.74
CA PHE A 54 6.28 -12.82 10.75
C PHE A 54 5.02 -13.52 10.23
N ASN A 55 4.98 -13.92 8.96
CA ASN A 55 3.82 -14.57 8.35
C ASN A 55 3.34 -15.78 9.19
N ARG A 56 4.27 -16.66 9.61
CA ARG A 56 3.94 -17.82 10.43
C ARG A 56 3.43 -17.42 11.84
N VAL A 57 3.99 -16.37 12.43
CA VAL A 57 3.59 -15.91 13.76
C VAL A 57 2.13 -15.46 13.74
N VAL A 58 1.75 -14.64 12.77
CA VAL A 58 0.38 -14.11 12.67
C VAL A 58 -0.62 -15.16 12.21
N ASP A 59 -0.18 -16.21 11.54
CA ASP A 59 -1.00 -17.33 11.13
C ASP A 59 -1.31 -18.29 12.31
N THR A 60 -0.35 -18.46 13.24
CA THR A 60 -0.47 -19.41 14.36
C THR A 60 -0.93 -18.77 15.66
N GLN A 61 -0.78 -17.46 15.82
CA GLN A 61 -1.25 -16.72 16.99
C GLN A 61 -2.57 -16.03 16.67
N GLU A 62 -3.67 -16.68 17.04
CA GLU A 62 -5.00 -16.14 16.81
C GLU A 62 -5.20 -14.81 17.53
N PRO A 63 -5.99 -13.87 16.92
CA PRO A 63 -6.41 -12.65 17.58
C PRO A 63 -7.12 -12.95 18.89
N GLN A 64 -6.81 -12.22 19.96
CA GLN A 64 -7.45 -12.36 21.27
C GLN A 64 -8.35 -11.16 21.54
N PHE A 65 -9.52 -11.39 22.13
CA PHE A 65 -10.38 -10.31 22.59
C PHE A 65 -10.27 -10.18 24.11
N ASP A 66 -9.86 -9.00 24.60
CA ASP A 66 -9.67 -8.75 26.04
C ASP A 66 -10.92 -8.26 26.79
N GLY A 67 -12.05 -8.15 26.08
CA GLY A 67 -13.31 -7.60 26.59
C GLY A 67 -13.60 -6.19 26.07
N GLU A 68 -12.61 -5.49 25.54
CA GLU A 68 -12.72 -4.13 25.01
C GLU A 68 -12.25 -4.05 23.54
N LYS A 69 -11.11 -4.65 23.25
CA LYS A 69 -10.47 -4.59 21.93
C LYS A 69 -9.87 -5.93 21.50
N VAL A 70 -9.62 -6.04 20.20
CA VAL A 70 -8.88 -7.17 19.64
C VAL A 70 -7.38 -6.91 19.77
N ILE A 71 -6.67 -7.86 20.37
CA ILE A 71 -5.22 -7.85 20.52
C ILE A 71 -4.62 -8.75 19.44
N LEU A 72 -3.69 -8.19 18.67
CA LEU A 72 -2.94 -8.86 17.63
C LEU A 72 -1.48 -9.05 18.08
N PRO A 73 -0.72 -9.96 17.45
CA PRO A 73 0.72 -10.03 17.65
C PRO A 73 1.40 -8.69 17.39
N GLN A 74 2.40 -8.33 18.20
CA GLN A 74 3.08 -7.02 18.12
C GLN A 74 3.64 -6.74 16.71
N CYS A 75 4.17 -7.74 16.03
CA CYS A 75 4.67 -7.62 14.67
C CYS A 75 3.64 -7.10 13.66
N THR A 76 2.34 -7.32 13.90
CA THR A 76 1.25 -6.77 13.07
C THR A 76 1.18 -5.25 13.21
N TYR A 77 1.29 -4.73 14.43
CA TYR A 77 1.29 -3.28 14.66
C TYR A 77 2.54 -2.62 14.07
N ASP A 78 3.71 -3.25 14.26
CA ASP A 78 4.98 -2.74 13.72
C ASP A 78 4.99 -2.71 12.18
N ALA A 79 4.45 -3.74 11.55
CA ALA A 79 4.33 -3.81 10.10
C ALA A 79 3.35 -2.77 9.56
N ARG A 80 2.18 -2.61 10.20
CA ARG A 80 1.19 -1.59 9.83
C ARG A 80 1.74 -0.18 10.01
N LYS A 81 2.48 0.06 11.09
CA LYS A 81 3.15 1.34 11.28
C LYS A 81 4.15 1.63 10.17
N ALA A 82 4.99 0.67 9.79
CA ALA A 82 5.94 0.83 8.72
C ALA A 82 5.26 1.12 7.36
N PHE A 83 4.11 0.47 7.09
CA PHE A 83 3.29 0.74 5.92
C PHE A 83 2.71 2.16 5.95
N ALA A 84 2.16 2.60 7.08
CA ALA A 84 1.63 3.95 7.24
C ALA A 84 2.73 5.02 7.11
N ASP A 85 3.86 4.82 7.77
CA ASP A 85 5.02 5.74 7.72
C ASP A 85 5.61 5.86 6.30
N SER A 86 5.41 4.88 5.43
CA SER A 86 5.84 4.93 4.03
C SER A 86 4.91 5.78 3.12
N GLY A 87 3.78 6.26 3.64
CA GLY A 87 2.79 7.03 2.88
C GLY A 87 1.84 6.18 2.04
N MET A 88 1.96 4.86 2.09
CA MET A 88 1.16 3.97 1.23
C MET A 88 -0.33 3.92 1.59
N LEU A 89 -0.75 4.40 2.76
CA LEU A 89 -2.18 4.49 3.12
C LEU A 89 -2.95 5.45 2.21
N SER A 90 -2.30 6.50 1.73
CA SER A 90 -2.90 7.55 0.91
C SER A 90 -2.18 7.73 -0.44
N ALA A 91 -1.44 6.71 -0.90
CA ALA A 91 -0.54 6.82 -2.04
C ALA A 91 -1.21 7.38 -3.31
N ALA A 92 -2.41 6.93 -3.65
CA ALA A 92 -3.14 7.38 -4.84
C ALA A 92 -3.98 8.64 -4.61
N GLN A 93 -4.12 9.13 -3.38
CA GLN A 93 -4.89 10.34 -3.07
C GLN A 93 -4.16 11.61 -3.52
N ASP A 94 -4.91 12.71 -3.61
CA ASP A 94 -4.38 14.02 -3.98
C ASP A 94 -3.39 14.53 -2.94
N TYR A 95 -2.43 15.34 -3.38
CA TYR A 95 -1.46 15.99 -2.48
C TYR A 95 -2.13 16.81 -1.37
N GLU A 96 -3.25 17.46 -1.67
CA GLU A 96 -4.04 18.23 -0.72
C GLU A 96 -4.61 17.37 0.42
N MET A 97 -4.77 16.07 0.17
CA MET A 97 -5.23 15.09 1.15
C MET A 97 -4.06 14.33 1.82
N GLY A 98 -2.83 14.80 1.62
CA GLY A 98 -1.63 14.13 2.13
C GLY A 98 -1.20 12.90 1.32
N GLY A 99 -1.77 12.70 0.13
CA GLY A 99 -1.41 11.63 -0.78
C GLY A 99 -0.16 11.93 -1.62
N MET A 100 0.20 10.97 -2.45
CA MET A 100 1.32 11.10 -3.40
C MET A 100 0.87 11.21 -4.85
N GLN A 101 -0.42 11.18 -5.13
CA GLN A 101 -1.00 11.07 -6.49
C GLN A 101 -0.37 9.93 -7.30
N LEU A 102 -0.03 8.83 -6.63
CA LEU A 102 0.60 7.70 -7.30
C LEU A 102 -0.39 7.05 -8.29
N PRO A 103 0.03 6.71 -9.52
CA PRO A 103 -0.84 5.96 -10.43
C PRO A 103 -1.26 4.63 -9.80
N TYR A 104 -2.55 4.32 -9.89
CA TYR A 104 -3.14 3.13 -9.26
C TYR A 104 -2.46 1.82 -9.67
N VAL A 105 -1.96 1.75 -10.91
CA VAL A 105 -1.21 0.58 -11.39
C VAL A 105 0.12 0.39 -10.64
N VAL A 106 0.78 1.47 -10.25
CA VAL A 106 2.03 1.43 -9.46
C VAL A 106 1.73 1.08 -8.01
N GLU A 107 0.67 1.67 -7.43
CA GLU A 107 0.18 1.32 -6.09
C GLU A 107 -0.18 -0.16 -5.99
N SER A 108 -0.89 -0.70 -6.99
CA SER A 108 -1.26 -2.13 -7.05
C SER A 108 -0.03 -3.04 -7.15
N ALA A 109 0.96 -2.65 -7.93
CA ALA A 109 2.22 -3.38 -8.02
C ALA A 109 2.96 -3.37 -6.67
N ALA A 110 3.04 -2.22 -6.01
CA ALA A 110 3.62 -2.10 -4.66
C ALA A 110 2.87 -2.96 -3.63
N GLY A 111 1.52 -2.97 -3.70
CA GLY A 111 0.66 -3.82 -2.87
C GLY A 111 0.94 -5.31 -2.99
N SER A 112 1.38 -5.76 -4.18
CA SER A 112 1.70 -7.17 -4.43
C SER A 112 2.83 -7.70 -3.56
N PHE A 113 3.81 -6.89 -3.18
CA PHE A 113 4.88 -7.30 -2.26
C PHE A 113 4.34 -7.67 -0.88
N PHE A 114 3.44 -6.87 -0.35
CA PHE A 114 2.81 -7.10 0.97
C PHE A 114 1.90 -8.32 0.94
N ALA A 115 1.09 -8.47 -0.10
CA ALA A 115 0.20 -9.61 -0.27
C ALA A 115 0.98 -10.94 -0.37
N CYS A 116 2.11 -10.95 -1.10
CA CYS A 116 2.98 -12.12 -1.20
C CYS A 116 3.74 -12.41 0.10
N ALA A 117 4.08 -11.38 0.88
CA ALA A 117 4.83 -11.53 2.11
C ALA A 117 3.97 -12.05 3.27
N SER A 118 2.78 -11.46 3.49
CA SER A 118 1.80 -11.92 4.49
C SER A 118 0.45 -11.27 4.26
N ILE A 119 -0.51 -12.03 3.76
CA ILE A 119 -1.87 -11.54 3.56
C ILE A 119 -2.56 -11.22 4.89
N SER A 120 -2.26 -11.96 5.95
CA SER A 120 -2.86 -11.76 7.28
C SER A 120 -2.49 -10.41 7.90
N ILE A 121 -1.30 -9.88 7.60
CA ILE A 121 -0.89 -8.52 8.00
C ILE A 121 -1.41 -7.49 7.00
N GLY A 122 -1.45 -7.83 5.71
CA GLY A 122 -1.66 -6.91 4.59
C GLY A 122 -3.11 -6.53 4.28
N SER A 123 -4.08 -6.79 5.15
CA SER A 123 -5.52 -6.59 4.89
C SER A 123 -5.97 -5.11 4.76
N ASN A 124 -5.03 -4.16 4.69
CA ASN A 124 -5.30 -2.71 4.66
C ASN A 124 -6.01 -2.23 3.38
N LEU A 125 -5.91 -2.99 2.28
CA LEU A 125 -6.50 -2.61 0.98
C LEU A 125 -8.02 -2.38 1.02
N LEU A 126 -8.74 -3.12 1.87
CA LEU A 126 -10.19 -2.97 2.03
C LEU A 126 -10.56 -1.60 2.64
N THR A 127 -9.77 -1.13 3.60
CA THR A 127 -9.98 0.14 4.27
C THR A 127 -9.73 1.32 3.34
N THR A 128 -8.71 1.25 2.51
CA THR A 128 -8.36 2.28 1.52
C THR A 128 -9.49 2.47 0.49
N GLY A 129 -10.12 1.38 0.04
CA GLY A 129 -11.27 1.46 -0.87
C GLY A 129 -12.44 2.24 -0.28
N ASN A 130 -12.74 2.05 1.00
CA ASN A 130 -13.78 2.80 1.70
C ASN A 130 -13.41 4.27 1.87
N ALA A 131 -12.17 4.60 2.23
CA ALA A 131 -11.70 5.97 2.32
C ALA A 131 -11.83 6.70 0.97
N ASN A 132 -11.41 6.06 -0.12
CA ASN A 132 -11.55 6.61 -1.47
C ASN A 132 -13.02 6.84 -1.86
N ALA A 133 -13.92 5.92 -1.52
CA ALA A 133 -15.35 6.11 -1.77
C ALA A 133 -15.92 7.32 -1.02
N ILE A 134 -15.52 7.52 0.24
CA ILE A 134 -15.93 8.68 1.04
C ILE A 134 -15.35 9.97 0.47
N LEU A 135 -14.08 9.97 0.01
CA LEU A 135 -13.46 11.14 -0.60
C LEU A 135 -14.16 11.57 -1.89
N VAL A 136 -14.65 10.64 -2.69
CA VAL A 136 -15.34 10.94 -3.96
C VAL A 136 -16.81 11.29 -3.76
N HIS A 137 -17.52 10.62 -2.87
CA HIS A 137 -18.98 10.66 -2.77
C HIS A 137 -19.51 11.20 -1.44
N GLY A 138 -18.64 11.34 -0.44
CA GLY A 138 -19.04 11.80 0.90
C GLY A 138 -19.27 13.32 0.95
N THR A 139 -20.04 13.74 1.95
CA THR A 139 -20.17 15.16 2.30
C THR A 139 -18.84 15.69 2.88
N PRO A 140 -18.58 17.01 2.87
CA PRO A 140 -17.36 17.58 3.46
C PRO A 140 -17.10 17.13 4.89
N MET A 141 -18.15 16.98 5.71
CA MET A 141 -18.04 16.49 7.08
C MET A 141 -17.59 15.02 7.11
N GLN A 142 -18.18 14.16 6.26
CA GLN A 142 -17.79 12.75 6.18
C GLN A 142 -16.36 12.58 5.70
N GLN A 143 -15.95 13.37 4.70
CA GLN A 143 -14.57 13.36 4.21
C GLN A 143 -13.59 13.74 5.32
N GLN A 144 -13.87 14.81 6.07
CA GLN A 144 -13.02 15.27 7.15
C GLN A 144 -12.94 14.27 8.31
N VAL A 145 -14.05 13.63 8.70
CA VAL A 145 -14.10 12.77 9.89
C VAL A 145 -13.58 11.36 9.59
N PHE A 146 -13.84 10.82 8.40
CA PHE A 146 -13.62 9.39 8.12
C PHE A 146 -12.55 9.10 7.06
N ALA A 147 -12.07 10.10 6.33
CA ALA A 147 -11.13 9.86 5.25
C ALA A 147 -9.86 10.72 5.30
N ALA A 148 -9.86 11.86 6.02
CA ALA A 148 -8.73 12.78 6.10
C ALA A 148 -7.84 12.61 7.36
N ASN A 149 -8.08 11.59 8.19
CA ASN A 149 -7.33 11.30 9.43
C ASN A 149 -6.70 9.90 9.43
#